data_282f6ca2983421403465a30780b81523
#
_entry.id   282f6ca2983421403465a30780b81523
#
_cell.length_a   1.000
_cell.length_b   1.000
_cell.length_c   1.000
_cell.angle_alpha   90.00
_cell.angle_beta   90.00
_cell.angle_gamma   90.00
#
_symmetry.space_group_name_H-M   'P 1'
#
loop_
_entity.id
_entity.type
_entity.pdbx_description
1 polymer ?
#
loop_
_entity_poly.entity_id
_entity_poly.type
_entity_poly.pdbx_seq_one_letter_code
_entity_poly.pdbx_strand_id
1 'polypeptide(L)'
;MSVPSQFDAGLADGEAAASATGEASQTSRTDGRMYVRTQSFGSTDAELRFLQRCGVHHKAASFPFHEGRGWDLDDLLREKERFESFGLSLDMSALPIYERFPNIIYHGKSPERDREIDLVCEMIRTASRAGIDSLRYNTCILNIDRTEPEEGPGGFRHTAFRLDKIPQEEQDKLTDAGRVTAEMHWERIDYLLERMIPVAEEFKVRMGNSQEDPATPPGYRGVDKVLNDFEGMKRFIEIQRSPYHGWNFCVGSIAEMLEDSANEIYPFIEYFGSRNTIFLVHYRNLIGGRYSFREALPDEGDMDFYRVLKALKDVGYCYGIDPDHVPSCEDDPKDYYQSYAYCFGYINAMIQAVYGEA
;
A
#
# COMPACT_ATOMS: atom_id res chain seq x y z
N MET A 1 28.29 29.73 31.32
CA MET A 1 28.92 30.34 30.12
C MET A 1 28.02 30.03 28.96
N SER A 2 27.28 31.04 28.52
CA SER A 2 26.27 30.97 27.48
C SER A 2 26.93 31.05 26.12
N VAL A 3 26.54 30.17 25.20
CA VAL A 3 26.89 30.28 23.78
C VAL A 3 25.71 30.93 23.06
N PRO A 4 25.91 31.98 22.25
CA PRO A 4 24.80 32.72 21.63
C PRO A 4 24.29 32.03 20.37
N SER A 5 22.97 32.03 20.20
CA SER A 5 22.26 31.72 18.97
C SER A 5 22.53 32.78 17.91
N GLN A 6 22.97 32.36 16.73
CA GLN A 6 22.95 33.19 15.51
C GLN A 6 22.15 32.46 14.46
N PHE A 7 20.94 32.94 14.18
CA PHE A 7 20.28 32.86 12.87
C PHE A 7 19.06 33.79 12.89
N ASP A 8 19.38 35.10 12.77
CA ASP A 8 18.44 36.08 12.30
C ASP A 8 19.05 36.66 11.01
N ALA A 9 18.48 36.38 9.88
CA ALA A 9 18.81 37.02 8.62
C ALA A 9 17.51 37.28 7.84
N GLY A 10 17.21 38.57 7.75
CA GLY A 10 16.00 39.13 7.20
C GLY A 10 15.70 38.76 5.76
N LEU A 11 14.43 38.68 5.50
CA LEU A 11 13.81 38.60 4.18
C LEU A 11 13.97 39.96 3.48
N ALA A 12 14.65 39.98 2.35
CA ALA A 12 14.57 41.05 1.39
C ALA A 12 13.75 40.59 0.19
N ASP A 13 12.66 41.28 -0.06
CA ASP A 13 11.82 41.13 -1.25
C ASP A 13 12.64 41.43 -2.51
N GLY A 14 12.61 40.50 -3.44
CA GLY A 14 13.19 40.62 -4.77
C GLY A 14 12.35 39.88 -5.78
N GLU A 15 11.40 40.58 -6.41
CA GLU A 15 10.73 40.12 -7.62
C GLU A 15 11.76 39.85 -8.71
N ALA A 16 11.85 38.62 -9.16
CA ALA A 16 12.45 38.27 -10.44
C ALA A 16 11.54 37.26 -11.16
N ALA A 17 10.72 37.80 -12.07
CA ALA A 17 9.99 37.02 -13.05
C ALA A 17 11.01 36.31 -13.96
N ALA A 18 11.23 35.03 -13.74
CA ALA A 18 11.91 34.18 -14.68
C ALA A 18 10.86 33.49 -15.55
N SER A 19 10.83 33.84 -16.82
CA SER A 19 10.09 33.14 -17.85
C SER A 19 10.68 31.73 -18.02
N ALA A 20 10.07 30.74 -17.41
CA ALA A 20 10.36 29.37 -17.71
C ALA A 20 9.45 28.91 -18.84
N THR A 21 9.95 28.97 -20.06
CA THR A 21 9.45 28.10 -21.14
C THR A 21 9.93 26.69 -20.82
N GLY A 22 9.27 26.06 -19.86
CA GLY A 22 9.46 24.65 -19.59
C GLY A 22 8.67 23.86 -20.62
N GLU A 23 9.37 23.12 -21.48
CA GLU A 23 8.80 21.96 -22.14
C GLU A 23 8.11 21.13 -21.08
N ALA A 24 6.79 20.95 -21.20
CA ALA A 24 6.04 20.03 -20.36
C ALA A 24 6.66 18.65 -20.54
N SER A 25 7.49 18.24 -19.59
CA SER A 25 7.95 16.88 -19.47
C SER A 25 6.71 16.01 -19.42
N GLN A 26 6.40 15.34 -20.53
CA GLN A 26 5.58 14.15 -20.49
C GLN A 26 6.26 13.26 -19.44
N THR A 27 5.63 13.11 -18.27
CA THR A 27 6.04 12.13 -17.27
C THR A 27 5.90 10.78 -17.95
N SER A 28 7.01 10.32 -18.52
CA SER A 28 7.12 9.07 -19.22
C SER A 28 6.71 7.94 -18.27
N ARG A 29 5.84 7.07 -18.74
CA ARG A 29 5.80 5.69 -18.25
C ARG A 29 7.26 5.25 -18.12
N THR A 30 7.60 4.79 -16.94
CA THR A 30 8.94 4.27 -16.64
C THR A 30 9.40 3.36 -17.78
N ASP A 31 10.68 3.40 -18.14
CA ASP A 31 11.32 2.63 -19.24
C ASP A 31 11.22 1.09 -19.05
N GLY A 32 10.12 0.57 -18.51
CA GLY A 32 9.96 -0.82 -18.10
C GLY A 32 10.71 -1.16 -16.82
N ARG A 33 11.07 -0.15 -16.00
CA ARG A 33 11.79 -0.31 -14.74
C ARG A 33 10.88 -0.07 -13.54
N MET A 34 11.19 -0.71 -12.42
CA MET A 34 10.63 -0.37 -11.12
C MET A 34 11.01 1.06 -10.71
N TYR A 35 10.19 1.69 -9.90
CA TYR A 35 10.42 3.05 -9.39
C TYR A 35 9.94 3.17 -7.95
N VAL A 36 10.53 4.12 -7.20
CA VAL A 36 10.08 4.43 -5.84
C VAL A 36 8.82 5.27 -5.90
N ARG A 37 7.86 4.91 -5.07
CA ARG A 37 6.61 5.63 -4.87
C ARG A 37 6.24 5.73 -3.39
N THR A 38 5.16 6.42 -3.07
CA THR A 38 4.58 6.39 -1.73
C THR A 38 3.06 6.57 -1.71
N GLN A 39 2.41 5.90 -0.76
CA GLN A 39 1.03 6.15 -0.35
C GLN A 39 0.94 7.02 0.91
N SER A 40 2.06 7.23 1.58
CA SER A 40 2.17 8.03 2.80
C SER A 40 2.33 9.51 2.49
N PHE A 41 2.20 10.33 3.52
CA PHE A 41 2.19 11.79 3.49
C PHE A 41 0.91 12.39 2.88
N GLY A 42 0.63 13.62 3.30
CA GLY A 42 -0.44 14.44 2.74
C GLY A 42 -0.04 15.13 1.43
N SER A 43 -0.82 16.15 1.06
CA SER A 43 -0.63 16.94 -0.15
C SER A 43 -0.24 18.40 0.15
N THR A 44 0.36 18.67 1.33
CA THR A 44 0.91 20.00 1.61
C THR A 44 2.16 20.27 0.78
N ASP A 45 2.45 21.54 0.51
CA ASP A 45 3.65 21.94 -0.24
C ASP A 45 4.94 21.38 0.39
N ALA A 46 5.02 21.38 1.73
CA ALA A 46 6.19 20.89 2.44
C ALA A 46 6.40 19.38 2.23
N GLU A 47 5.32 18.59 2.26
CA GLU A 47 5.35 17.16 2.05
C GLU A 47 5.70 16.81 0.59
N LEU A 48 5.08 17.49 -0.38
CA LEU A 48 5.40 17.25 -1.79
C LEU A 48 6.87 17.62 -2.12
N ARG A 49 7.39 18.72 -1.57
CA ARG A 49 8.82 19.06 -1.69
C ARG A 49 9.74 18.08 -0.97
N PHE A 50 9.31 17.50 0.15
CA PHE A 50 10.07 16.45 0.83
C PHE A 50 10.22 15.23 -0.07
N LEU A 51 9.13 14.75 -0.69
CA LEU A 51 9.16 13.64 -1.62
C LEU A 51 10.11 13.88 -2.79
N GLN A 52 10.05 15.06 -3.41
CA GLN A 52 10.98 15.44 -4.49
C GLN A 52 12.45 15.37 -4.05
N ARG A 53 12.77 15.89 -2.84
CA ARG A 53 14.14 15.82 -2.29
C ARG A 53 14.61 14.39 -2.05
N CYS A 54 13.69 13.47 -1.77
CA CYS A 54 13.98 12.04 -1.59
C CYS A 54 13.99 11.26 -2.91
N GLY A 55 13.83 11.92 -4.07
CA GLY A 55 13.78 11.25 -5.38
C GLY A 55 12.52 10.45 -5.62
N VAL A 56 11.43 10.77 -4.92
CA VAL A 56 10.11 10.14 -5.11
C VAL A 56 9.28 10.99 -6.06
N HIS A 57 8.88 10.43 -7.19
CA HIS A 57 8.13 11.13 -8.22
C HIS A 57 6.73 10.54 -8.46
N HIS A 58 6.36 9.51 -7.72
CA HIS A 58 5.06 8.83 -7.83
C HIS A 58 4.38 8.76 -6.47
N LYS A 59 3.13 9.19 -6.40
CA LYS A 59 2.41 9.28 -5.13
C LYS A 59 0.94 8.90 -5.30
N ALA A 60 0.41 8.15 -4.31
CA ALA A 60 -1.02 7.96 -4.17
C ALA A 60 -1.70 9.23 -3.65
N ALA A 61 -2.91 9.50 -4.12
CA ALA A 61 -3.76 10.55 -3.56
C ALA A 61 -4.80 9.99 -2.60
N SER A 62 -5.29 10.86 -1.73
CA SER A 62 -6.53 10.68 -0.99
C SER A 62 -7.56 11.64 -1.58
N PHE A 63 -8.67 11.12 -2.07
CA PHE A 63 -9.70 11.92 -2.71
C PHE A 63 -10.84 12.24 -1.73
N PRO A 64 -11.47 13.44 -1.81
CA PRO A 64 -12.68 13.74 -1.08
C PRO A 64 -13.77 12.71 -1.39
N PHE A 65 -14.41 12.20 -0.34
CA PHE A 65 -15.53 11.27 -0.47
C PHE A 65 -16.84 12.03 -0.21
N HIS A 66 -17.74 11.98 -1.17
CA HIS A 66 -19.07 12.60 -1.10
C HIS A 66 -20.11 11.53 -0.78
N GLU A 67 -20.77 11.69 0.37
CA GLU A 67 -21.78 10.75 0.85
C GLU A 67 -22.85 10.48 -0.22
N GLY A 68 -23.13 9.21 -0.50
CA GLY A 68 -24.08 8.76 -1.50
C GLY A 68 -23.67 8.96 -2.97
N ARG A 69 -22.50 9.57 -3.27
CA ARG A 69 -21.99 9.79 -4.63
C ARG A 69 -20.59 9.26 -4.89
N GLY A 70 -19.82 8.99 -3.83
CA GLY A 70 -18.41 8.56 -3.94
C GLY A 70 -17.49 9.70 -4.34
N TRP A 71 -16.69 9.51 -5.38
CA TRP A 71 -15.73 10.50 -5.87
C TRP A 71 -16.34 11.43 -6.92
N ASP A 72 -15.88 12.67 -6.90
CA ASP A 72 -16.20 13.66 -7.94
C ASP A 72 -15.02 13.80 -8.92
N LEU A 73 -15.30 13.89 -10.21
CA LEU A 73 -14.27 13.96 -11.24
C LEU A 73 -13.37 15.19 -11.10
N ASP A 74 -13.95 16.35 -10.74
CA ASP A 74 -13.20 17.60 -10.62
C ASP A 74 -12.25 17.56 -9.42
N ASP A 75 -12.62 16.83 -8.35
CA ASP A 75 -11.72 16.61 -7.20
C ASP A 75 -10.51 15.77 -7.59
N LEU A 76 -10.73 14.70 -8.35
CA LEU A 76 -9.65 13.83 -8.84
C LEU A 76 -8.69 14.59 -9.77
N LEU A 77 -9.25 15.34 -10.71
CA LEU A 77 -8.45 16.14 -11.66
C LEU A 77 -7.64 17.22 -10.94
N ARG A 78 -8.24 17.90 -9.96
CA ARG A 78 -7.58 18.94 -9.16
C ARG A 78 -6.40 18.38 -8.37
N GLU A 79 -6.55 17.21 -7.75
CA GLU A 79 -5.46 16.59 -7.01
C GLU A 79 -4.34 16.09 -7.94
N LYS A 80 -4.71 15.59 -9.10
CA LYS A 80 -3.75 15.20 -10.15
C LYS A 80 -2.94 16.39 -10.65
N GLU A 81 -3.60 17.49 -11.03
CA GLU A 81 -2.94 18.74 -11.45
C GLU A 81 -2.02 19.30 -10.36
N ARG A 82 -2.45 19.19 -9.09
CA ARG A 82 -1.63 19.58 -7.96
C ARG A 82 -0.33 18.78 -7.91
N PHE A 83 -0.37 17.46 -8.01
CA PHE A 83 0.84 16.64 -8.02
C PHE A 83 1.73 16.96 -9.22
N GLU A 84 1.15 17.08 -10.40
CA GLU A 84 1.88 17.42 -11.62
C GLU A 84 2.58 18.79 -11.51
N SER A 85 1.98 19.77 -10.81
CA SER A 85 2.61 21.07 -10.54
C SER A 85 3.86 20.99 -9.68
N PHE A 86 4.04 19.90 -8.94
CA PHE A 86 5.25 19.56 -8.18
C PHE A 86 6.14 18.53 -8.90
N GLY A 87 5.88 18.20 -10.17
CA GLY A 87 6.62 17.18 -10.90
C GLY A 87 6.42 15.76 -10.35
N LEU A 88 5.30 15.52 -9.69
CA LEU A 88 4.90 14.21 -9.19
C LEU A 88 3.80 13.63 -10.09
N SER A 89 3.83 12.33 -10.31
CA SER A 89 2.78 11.60 -10.99
C SER A 89 1.82 10.98 -9.97
N LEU A 90 0.53 11.08 -10.26
CA LEU A 90 -0.46 10.32 -9.51
C LEU A 90 -0.32 8.84 -9.84
N ASP A 91 -0.24 8.02 -8.81
CA ASP A 91 -0.11 6.57 -8.92
C ASP A 91 -1.26 5.86 -8.18
N MET A 92 -1.22 4.54 -8.10
CA MET A 92 -2.26 3.70 -7.50
C MET A 92 -2.75 4.25 -6.16
N SER A 93 -4.01 4.69 -6.15
CA SER A 93 -4.65 5.31 -5.00
C SER A 93 -5.64 4.36 -4.32
N ALA A 94 -5.96 4.63 -3.06
CA ALA A 94 -6.87 3.78 -2.31
C ALA A 94 -8.33 3.99 -2.72
N LEU A 95 -9.01 2.89 -3.06
CA LEU A 95 -10.47 2.81 -3.15
C LEU A 95 -10.99 2.43 -1.75
N PRO A 96 -11.77 3.27 -1.06
CA PRO A 96 -12.03 3.15 0.37
C PRO A 96 -13.15 2.14 0.69
N ILE A 97 -13.01 0.89 0.22
CA ILE A 97 -14.00 -0.17 0.48
C ILE A 97 -14.10 -0.44 1.97
N TYR A 98 -12.98 -0.67 2.62
CA TYR A 98 -12.93 -1.00 4.04
C TYR A 98 -13.48 0.14 4.93
N GLU A 99 -13.14 1.38 4.62
CA GLU A 99 -13.44 2.55 5.46
C GLU A 99 -14.87 3.08 5.27
N ARG A 100 -15.48 2.87 4.10
CA ARG A 100 -16.75 3.53 3.71
C ARG A 100 -17.88 2.59 3.39
N PHE A 101 -17.61 1.31 3.12
CA PHE A 101 -18.60 0.37 2.59
C PHE A 101 -18.66 -0.92 3.41
N PRO A 102 -19.11 -0.82 4.70
CA PRO A 102 -19.05 -1.96 5.62
C PRO A 102 -19.95 -3.14 5.20
N ASN A 103 -20.97 -2.89 4.37
CA ASN A 103 -21.87 -3.96 3.97
C ASN A 103 -21.29 -4.85 2.87
N ILE A 104 -20.22 -4.43 2.20
CA ILE A 104 -19.61 -5.26 1.14
C ILE A 104 -18.92 -6.48 1.76
N ILE A 105 -17.99 -6.25 2.68
CA ILE A 105 -17.14 -7.32 3.26
C ILE A 105 -17.42 -7.54 4.75
N TYR A 106 -17.55 -6.49 5.55
CA TYR A 106 -17.66 -6.60 7.01
C TYR A 106 -18.98 -7.22 7.47
N HIS A 107 -20.13 -6.70 7.02
CA HIS A 107 -21.45 -7.21 7.36
C HIS A 107 -21.98 -8.26 6.37
N GLY A 108 -21.61 -8.16 5.10
CA GLY A 108 -22.01 -9.09 4.06
C GLY A 108 -23.45 -8.84 3.54
N LYS A 109 -24.20 -9.90 3.28
CA LYS A 109 -25.46 -9.83 2.53
C LYS A 109 -26.50 -8.92 3.16
N SER A 110 -26.83 -7.81 2.46
CA SER A 110 -27.87 -6.85 2.81
C SER A 110 -28.32 -6.09 1.56
N PRO A 111 -29.49 -5.39 1.59
CA PRO A 111 -29.89 -4.50 0.49
C PRO A 111 -28.91 -3.34 0.26
N GLU A 112 -28.19 -2.92 1.29
CA GLU A 112 -27.16 -1.88 1.23
C GLU A 112 -25.93 -2.32 0.48
N ARG A 113 -25.56 -3.61 0.56
CA ARG A 113 -24.38 -4.18 -0.13
C ARG A 113 -24.40 -3.90 -1.62
N ASP A 114 -25.52 -4.08 -2.28
CA ASP A 114 -25.66 -3.85 -3.72
C ASP A 114 -25.45 -2.39 -4.10
N ARG A 115 -26.00 -1.46 -3.32
CA ARG A 115 -25.82 -0.02 -3.51
C ARG A 115 -24.37 0.40 -3.30
N GLU A 116 -23.70 -0.17 -2.28
CA GLU A 116 -22.29 0.11 -1.99
C GLU A 116 -21.40 -0.39 -3.14
N ILE A 117 -21.66 -1.59 -3.67
CA ILE A 117 -20.90 -2.12 -4.82
C ILE A 117 -21.16 -1.28 -6.08
N ASP A 118 -22.41 -0.84 -6.34
CA ASP A 118 -22.71 0.04 -7.48
C ASP A 118 -21.95 1.36 -7.35
N LEU A 119 -21.83 1.91 -6.14
CA LEU A 119 -21.07 3.14 -5.91
C LEU A 119 -19.55 2.90 -6.09
N VAL A 120 -19.03 1.77 -5.65
CA VAL A 120 -17.64 1.36 -5.93
C VAL A 120 -17.38 1.29 -7.44
N CYS A 121 -18.29 0.69 -8.19
CA CYS A 121 -18.20 0.63 -9.66
C CYS A 121 -18.21 2.03 -10.30
N GLU A 122 -19.03 2.97 -9.78
CA GLU A 122 -19.05 4.35 -10.28
C GLU A 122 -17.74 5.10 -9.94
N MET A 123 -17.15 4.84 -8.77
CA MET A 123 -15.85 5.40 -8.42
C MET A 123 -14.73 4.89 -9.35
N ILE A 124 -14.76 3.62 -9.78
CA ILE A 124 -13.83 3.09 -10.80
C ILE A 124 -14.00 3.81 -12.14
N ARG A 125 -15.24 4.03 -12.60
CA ARG A 125 -15.51 4.79 -13.83
C ARG A 125 -14.99 6.22 -13.72
N THR A 126 -15.19 6.86 -12.57
CA THR A 126 -14.72 8.22 -12.30
C THR A 126 -13.20 8.30 -12.31
N ALA A 127 -12.51 7.33 -11.68
CA ALA A 127 -11.06 7.22 -11.72
C ALA A 127 -10.53 7.09 -13.16
N SER A 128 -11.13 6.20 -13.96
CA SER A 128 -10.76 6.05 -15.39
C SER A 128 -10.92 7.36 -16.17
N ARG A 129 -12.03 8.09 -15.96
CA ARG A 129 -12.27 9.39 -16.61
C ARG A 129 -11.25 10.46 -16.21
N ALA A 130 -10.71 10.39 -14.99
CA ALA A 130 -9.61 11.24 -14.53
C ALA A 130 -8.23 10.79 -15.05
N GLY A 131 -8.17 9.68 -15.81
CA GLY A 131 -6.92 9.09 -16.28
C GLY A 131 -6.13 8.36 -15.18
N ILE A 132 -6.81 7.88 -14.14
CA ILE A 132 -6.26 7.03 -13.08
C ILE A 132 -6.51 5.58 -13.51
N ASP A 133 -5.43 4.84 -13.76
CA ASP A 133 -5.48 3.50 -14.36
C ASP A 133 -5.24 2.39 -13.33
N SER A 134 -5.12 2.72 -12.05
CA SER A 134 -4.89 1.73 -11.00
C SER A 134 -5.40 2.18 -9.62
N LEU A 135 -6.06 1.26 -8.93
CA LEU A 135 -6.62 1.46 -7.60
C LEU A 135 -6.27 0.27 -6.70
N ARG A 136 -5.92 0.53 -5.44
CA ARG A 136 -5.80 -0.51 -4.43
C ARG A 136 -7.03 -0.53 -3.53
N TYR A 137 -7.36 -1.70 -3.02
CA TYR A 137 -8.46 -1.89 -2.08
C TYR A 137 -8.13 -2.98 -1.07
N ASN A 138 -9.04 -3.20 -0.13
CA ASN A 138 -8.86 -4.17 0.92
C ASN A 138 -10.19 -4.92 1.17
N THR A 139 -10.10 -6.24 1.24
CA THR A 139 -11.24 -7.13 1.55
C THR A 139 -11.10 -7.79 2.93
N CYS A 140 -10.24 -7.26 3.80
CA CYS A 140 -10.11 -7.73 5.18
C CYS A 140 -11.36 -7.40 6.00
N ILE A 141 -11.63 -8.23 7.01
CA ILE A 141 -12.71 -7.99 7.98
C ILE A 141 -12.14 -7.40 9.26
N LEU A 142 -10.99 -7.89 9.69
CA LEU A 142 -10.30 -7.38 10.87
C LEU A 142 -9.34 -6.25 10.49
N ASN A 143 -9.19 -5.29 11.38
CA ASN A 143 -8.15 -4.27 11.30
C ASN A 143 -6.76 -4.89 11.40
N ILE A 144 -5.75 -4.10 11.03
CA ILE A 144 -4.35 -4.38 11.33
C ILE A 144 -4.20 -4.45 12.86
N ASP A 145 -3.89 -5.64 13.38
CA ASP A 145 -3.72 -5.88 14.80
C ASP A 145 -2.25 -5.91 15.16
N ARG A 146 -1.88 -5.23 16.24
CA ARG A 146 -0.50 -5.13 16.70
C ARG A 146 -0.44 -5.23 18.23
N THR A 147 0.67 -5.74 18.73
CA THR A 147 1.02 -5.70 20.15
C THR A 147 1.84 -4.45 20.47
N GLU A 148 2.36 -4.33 21.70
CA GLU A 148 3.23 -3.22 22.06
C GLU A 148 4.44 -3.14 21.12
N PRO A 149 4.82 -1.93 20.68
CA PRO A 149 6.00 -1.74 19.84
C PRO A 149 7.28 -2.24 20.52
N GLU A 150 8.23 -2.70 19.74
CA GLU A 150 9.55 -3.13 20.22
C GLU A 150 10.61 -2.05 19.92
N GLU A 151 11.47 -1.77 20.89
CA GLU A 151 12.56 -0.80 20.70
C GLU A 151 13.67 -1.38 19.81
N GLY A 152 14.21 -0.52 18.96
CA GLY A 152 15.33 -0.80 18.08
C GLY A 152 16.50 0.14 18.29
N PRO A 153 17.56 0.00 17.49
CA PRO A 153 18.74 0.85 17.56
C PRO A 153 18.36 2.34 17.42
N GLY A 154 19.03 3.21 18.18
CA GLY A 154 18.87 4.66 18.06
C GLY A 154 17.52 5.22 18.48
N GLY A 155 16.71 4.46 19.24
CA GLY A 155 15.39 4.88 19.69
C GLY A 155 14.27 4.66 18.67
N PHE A 156 14.51 3.87 17.62
CA PHE A 156 13.42 3.41 16.73
C PHE A 156 12.41 2.56 17.49
N ARG A 157 11.15 2.75 17.14
CA ARG A 157 10.02 1.96 17.64
C ARG A 157 9.44 1.16 16.50
N HIS A 158 9.63 -0.16 16.56
CA HIS A 158 9.18 -1.10 15.55
C HIS A 158 7.80 -1.64 15.90
N THR A 159 6.89 -1.59 14.97
CA THR A 159 5.58 -2.25 15.10
C THR A 159 5.78 -3.76 15.22
N ALA A 160 5.05 -4.41 16.12
CA ALA A 160 5.19 -5.83 16.38
C ALA A 160 3.83 -6.53 16.53
N PHE A 161 3.81 -7.82 16.23
CA PHE A 161 2.70 -8.70 16.53
C PHE A 161 3.22 -9.97 17.20
N ARG A 162 2.75 -10.24 18.41
CA ARG A 162 3.09 -11.41 19.21
C ARG A 162 1.82 -12.07 19.70
N LEU A 163 1.32 -13.07 18.99
CA LEU A 163 0.05 -13.72 19.33
C LEU A 163 0.04 -14.27 20.75
N ASP A 164 1.16 -14.79 21.23
CA ASP A 164 1.35 -15.32 22.59
C ASP A 164 1.24 -14.24 23.69
N LYS A 165 1.40 -12.97 23.34
CA LYS A 165 1.21 -11.84 24.27
C LYS A 165 -0.25 -11.35 24.32
N ILE A 166 -1.13 -11.81 23.42
CA ILE A 166 -2.55 -11.46 23.41
C ILE A 166 -3.31 -12.47 24.26
N PRO A 167 -3.96 -12.06 25.37
CA PRO A 167 -4.75 -12.97 26.19
C PRO A 167 -5.79 -13.73 25.39
N GLN A 168 -6.03 -15.00 25.69
CA GLN A 168 -7.00 -15.84 24.98
C GLN A 168 -8.40 -15.23 24.95
N GLU A 169 -8.82 -14.59 26.03
CA GLU A 169 -10.11 -13.88 26.11
C GLU A 169 -10.24 -12.74 25.08
N GLU A 170 -9.13 -12.04 24.77
CA GLU A 170 -9.14 -11.00 23.72
C GLU A 170 -9.08 -11.61 22.32
N GLN A 171 -8.42 -12.77 22.14
CA GLN A 171 -8.44 -13.52 20.88
C GLN A 171 -9.83 -14.08 20.57
N ASP A 172 -10.58 -14.49 21.59
CA ASP A 172 -11.93 -15.06 21.47
C ASP A 172 -13.05 -14.00 21.39
N LYS A 173 -12.73 -12.73 21.67
CA LYS A 173 -13.68 -11.63 21.70
C LYS A 173 -14.14 -11.27 20.30
N LEU A 174 -15.44 -11.47 20.04
CA LEU A 174 -16.02 -11.15 18.74
C LEU A 174 -15.98 -9.64 18.46
N THR A 175 -15.71 -9.31 17.20
CA THR A 175 -15.97 -7.95 16.68
C THR A 175 -17.45 -7.80 16.31
N ASP A 176 -17.84 -6.60 15.88
CA ASP A 176 -19.21 -6.33 15.40
C ASP A 176 -19.56 -7.11 14.12
N ALA A 177 -18.56 -7.64 13.40
CA ALA A 177 -18.78 -8.56 12.29
C ALA A 177 -19.36 -9.92 12.74
N GLY A 178 -19.27 -10.23 14.04
CA GLY A 178 -19.69 -11.51 14.63
C GLY A 178 -18.80 -12.67 14.17
N ARG A 179 -19.40 -13.86 14.03
CA ARG A 179 -18.70 -15.02 13.48
C ARG A 179 -18.76 -15.00 11.95
N VAL A 180 -17.59 -14.99 11.32
CA VAL A 180 -17.44 -15.05 9.87
C VAL A 180 -16.56 -16.24 9.53
N THR A 181 -17.18 -17.30 8.99
CA THR A 181 -16.44 -18.48 8.51
C THR A 181 -15.74 -18.19 7.19
N ALA A 182 -14.79 -19.03 6.83
CA ALA A 182 -14.08 -18.92 5.56
C ALA A 182 -15.04 -18.93 4.35
N GLU A 183 -16.12 -19.73 4.40
CA GLU A 183 -17.13 -19.77 3.33
C GLU A 183 -17.90 -18.44 3.23
N MET A 184 -18.24 -17.84 4.36
CA MET A 184 -18.91 -16.53 4.39
C MET A 184 -17.98 -15.43 3.86
N HIS A 185 -16.70 -15.48 4.22
CA HIS A 185 -15.73 -14.49 3.75
C HIS A 185 -15.53 -14.62 2.23
N TRP A 186 -15.37 -15.86 1.74
CA TRP A 186 -15.29 -16.12 0.29
C TRP A 186 -16.55 -15.71 -0.47
N GLU A 187 -17.75 -15.93 0.07
CA GLU A 187 -19.00 -15.47 -0.56
C GLU A 187 -19.00 -13.96 -0.75
N ARG A 188 -18.53 -13.22 0.26
CA ARG A 188 -18.48 -11.76 0.20
C ARG A 188 -17.46 -11.25 -0.83
N ILE A 189 -16.30 -11.87 -0.88
CA ILE A 189 -15.25 -11.55 -1.87
C ILE A 189 -15.76 -11.87 -3.28
N ASP A 190 -16.29 -13.05 -3.49
CA ASP A 190 -16.79 -13.52 -4.78
C ASP A 190 -17.88 -12.59 -5.33
N TYR A 191 -18.86 -12.26 -4.49
CA TYR A 191 -19.96 -11.36 -4.86
C TYR A 191 -19.48 -9.94 -5.21
N LEU A 192 -18.46 -9.41 -4.55
CA LEU A 192 -17.83 -8.15 -4.91
C LEU A 192 -17.12 -8.25 -6.26
N LEU A 193 -16.29 -9.27 -6.42
CA LEU A 193 -15.43 -9.41 -7.61
C LEU A 193 -16.24 -9.66 -8.88
N GLU A 194 -17.32 -10.46 -8.83
CA GLU A 194 -18.23 -10.70 -9.96
C GLU A 194 -18.81 -9.40 -10.54
N ARG A 195 -19.00 -8.38 -9.72
CA ARG A 195 -19.58 -7.10 -10.16
C ARG A 195 -18.53 -6.04 -10.45
N MET A 196 -17.45 -6.00 -9.65
CA MET A 196 -16.43 -4.96 -9.72
C MET A 196 -15.42 -5.20 -10.86
N ILE A 197 -14.94 -6.44 -11.03
CA ILE A 197 -13.88 -6.73 -11.99
C ILE A 197 -14.30 -6.52 -13.45
N PRO A 198 -15.51 -6.88 -13.90
CA PRO A 198 -15.95 -6.56 -15.25
C PRO A 198 -15.94 -5.03 -15.55
N VAL A 199 -16.30 -4.20 -14.57
CA VAL A 199 -16.22 -2.73 -14.71
C VAL A 199 -14.76 -2.27 -14.78
N ALA A 200 -13.89 -2.82 -13.93
CA ALA A 200 -12.47 -2.50 -13.97
C ALA A 200 -11.83 -2.87 -15.32
N GLU A 201 -12.22 -4.00 -15.91
CA GLU A 201 -11.76 -4.45 -17.23
C GLU A 201 -12.28 -3.55 -18.35
N GLU A 202 -13.58 -3.21 -18.35
CA GLU A 202 -14.20 -2.31 -19.32
C GLU A 202 -13.49 -0.95 -19.32
N PHE A 203 -13.23 -0.39 -18.14
CA PHE A 203 -12.64 0.93 -17.97
C PHE A 203 -11.11 0.91 -17.85
N LYS A 204 -10.48 -0.26 -17.96
CA LYS A 204 -9.02 -0.47 -17.96
C LYS A 204 -8.33 0.07 -16.70
N VAL A 205 -8.94 -0.17 -15.54
CA VAL A 205 -8.41 0.21 -14.23
C VAL A 205 -7.91 -1.06 -13.51
N ARG A 206 -6.63 -1.12 -13.19
CA ARG A 206 -6.04 -2.24 -12.44
C ARG A 206 -6.49 -2.17 -10.98
N MET A 207 -7.06 -3.26 -10.49
CA MET A 207 -7.57 -3.38 -9.14
C MET A 207 -6.63 -4.28 -8.31
N GLY A 208 -5.84 -3.69 -7.43
CA GLY A 208 -4.91 -4.39 -6.54
C GLY A 208 -5.50 -4.58 -5.14
N ASN A 209 -5.83 -5.82 -4.75
CA ASN A 209 -6.24 -6.11 -3.37
C ASN A 209 -5.03 -6.29 -2.46
N SER A 210 -5.15 -5.85 -1.21
CA SER A 210 -4.15 -6.13 -0.17
C SER A 210 -4.41 -7.50 0.48
N GLN A 211 -3.34 -8.15 0.96
CA GLN A 211 -3.42 -9.36 1.77
C GLN A 211 -3.92 -9.05 3.18
N GLU A 212 -4.26 -10.09 3.94
CA GLU A 212 -4.54 -9.97 5.37
C GLU A 212 -3.28 -9.53 6.14
N ASP A 213 -3.47 -8.66 7.13
CA ASP A 213 -2.39 -8.14 7.97
C ASP A 213 -2.90 -7.98 9.41
N PRO A 214 -2.30 -8.70 10.40
CA PRO A 214 -1.41 -9.84 10.23
C PRO A 214 -2.15 -11.12 9.87
N ALA A 215 -1.42 -12.18 9.50
CA ALA A 215 -1.97 -13.53 9.52
C ALA A 215 -2.37 -13.90 10.95
N THR A 216 -3.53 -14.54 11.12
CA THR A 216 -4.05 -14.97 12.44
C THR A 216 -4.61 -16.39 12.37
N PRO A 217 -4.69 -17.11 13.50
CA PRO A 217 -5.31 -18.43 13.54
C PRO A 217 -6.79 -18.38 13.11
N PRO A 218 -7.34 -19.50 12.60
CA PRO A 218 -8.77 -19.59 12.33
C PRO A 218 -9.61 -19.25 13.56
N GLY A 219 -10.68 -18.47 13.37
CA GLY A 219 -11.57 -18.04 14.43
C GLY A 219 -11.06 -16.90 15.32
N TYR A 220 -9.87 -16.38 15.05
CA TYR A 220 -9.35 -15.23 15.78
C TYR A 220 -10.35 -14.06 15.72
N ARG A 221 -10.77 -13.55 16.88
CA ARG A 221 -11.84 -12.54 17.01
C ARG A 221 -13.12 -12.86 16.22
N GLY A 222 -13.41 -14.16 16.06
CA GLY A 222 -14.58 -14.67 15.36
C GLY A 222 -14.45 -14.76 13.85
N VAL A 223 -13.30 -14.46 13.25
CA VAL A 223 -13.13 -14.38 11.80
C VAL A 223 -12.11 -15.41 11.29
N ASP A 224 -12.50 -16.14 10.26
CA ASP A 224 -11.56 -16.93 9.46
C ASP A 224 -11.04 -16.04 8.32
N LYS A 225 -9.78 -15.63 8.42
CA LYS A 225 -9.08 -14.91 7.36
C LYS A 225 -8.78 -15.87 6.20
N VAL A 226 -8.99 -15.42 4.95
CA VAL A 226 -8.89 -16.28 3.77
C VAL A 226 -7.78 -15.89 2.80
N LEU A 227 -7.19 -14.70 2.99
CA LEU A 227 -6.06 -14.21 2.20
C LEU A 227 -4.77 -14.18 3.03
N ASN A 228 -4.58 -15.20 3.85
CA ASN A 228 -3.46 -15.34 4.80
C ASN A 228 -2.58 -16.57 4.54
N ASP A 229 -2.66 -17.12 3.34
CA ASP A 229 -1.78 -18.18 2.83
C ASP A 229 -1.71 -18.17 1.29
N PHE A 230 -0.81 -18.99 0.75
CA PHE A 230 -0.57 -19.07 -0.68
C PHE A 230 -1.79 -19.57 -1.47
N GLU A 231 -2.50 -20.57 -0.96
CA GLU A 231 -3.66 -21.16 -1.65
C GLU A 231 -4.86 -20.20 -1.65
N GLY A 232 -5.08 -19.46 -0.57
CA GLY A 232 -6.08 -18.40 -0.51
C GLY A 232 -5.79 -17.29 -1.52
N MET A 233 -4.54 -16.85 -1.61
CA MET A 233 -4.13 -15.86 -2.60
C MET A 233 -4.30 -16.37 -4.05
N LYS A 234 -3.97 -17.63 -4.33
CA LYS A 234 -4.22 -18.25 -5.64
C LYS A 234 -5.70 -18.28 -5.99
N ARG A 235 -6.53 -18.78 -5.07
CA ARG A 235 -7.98 -18.83 -5.23
C ARG A 235 -8.55 -17.46 -5.55
N PHE A 236 -8.11 -16.41 -4.86
CA PHE A 236 -8.57 -15.04 -5.08
C PHE A 236 -8.37 -14.57 -6.52
N ILE A 237 -7.20 -14.79 -7.10
CA ILE A 237 -6.91 -14.41 -8.49
C ILE A 237 -7.71 -15.25 -9.48
N GLU A 238 -8.08 -16.49 -9.11
CA GLU A 238 -8.78 -17.41 -10.00
C GLU A 238 -10.30 -17.21 -10.03
N ILE A 239 -10.90 -16.56 -9.02
CA ILE A 239 -12.33 -16.29 -8.94
C ILE A 239 -12.80 -15.46 -10.16
N GLN A 240 -12.11 -14.36 -10.47
CA GLN A 240 -12.40 -13.50 -11.60
C GLN A 240 -11.11 -13.23 -12.38
N ARG A 241 -10.78 -14.08 -13.35
CA ARG A 241 -9.56 -13.92 -14.15
C ARG A 241 -9.68 -12.72 -15.08
N SER A 242 -8.85 -11.72 -14.84
CA SER A 242 -8.76 -10.51 -15.67
C SER A 242 -7.36 -9.93 -15.59
N PRO A 243 -6.83 -9.30 -16.66
CA PRO A 243 -5.58 -8.55 -16.60
C PRO A 243 -5.67 -7.30 -15.73
N TYR A 244 -6.86 -6.98 -15.24
CA TYR A 244 -7.12 -5.85 -14.33
C TYR A 244 -7.41 -6.30 -12.88
N HIS A 245 -7.32 -7.60 -12.60
CA HIS A 245 -7.47 -8.17 -11.26
C HIS A 245 -6.12 -8.68 -10.74
N GLY A 246 -5.67 -8.15 -9.62
CA GLY A 246 -4.34 -8.47 -9.08
C GLY A 246 -4.15 -8.03 -7.64
N TRP A 247 -2.89 -7.82 -7.29
CA TRP A 247 -2.44 -7.55 -5.95
C TRP A 247 -1.80 -6.18 -5.80
N ASN A 248 -2.13 -5.51 -4.72
CA ASN A 248 -1.20 -4.71 -3.96
C ASN A 248 -0.36 -5.71 -3.14
N PHE A 249 0.78 -6.11 -3.66
CA PHE A 249 1.60 -7.21 -3.15
C PHE A 249 2.49 -6.70 -1.99
N CYS A 250 2.01 -6.85 -0.76
CA CYS A 250 2.79 -6.49 0.41
C CYS A 250 3.74 -7.64 0.77
N VAL A 251 5.03 -7.45 0.54
CA VAL A 251 6.08 -8.43 0.88
C VAL A 251 6.07 -8.73 2.38
N GLY A 252 5.86 -7.69 3.21
CA GLY A 252 5.75 -7.84 4.66
C GLY A 252 4.55 -8.68 5.07
N SER A 253 3.33 -8.35 4.59
CA SER A 253 2.12 -9.12 4.96
C SER A 253 2.20 -10.58 4.50
N ILE A 254 2.87 -10.85 3.37
CA ILE A 254 3.13 -12.24 2.95
C ILE A 254 4.13 -12.89 3.89
N ALA A 255 5.22 -12.21 4.26
CA ALA A 255 6.20 -12.74 5.20
C ALA A 255 5.60 -13.08 6.58
N GLU A 256 4.59 -12.31 7.01
CA GLU A 256 3.80 -12.59 8.23
C GLU A 256 2.99 -13.90 8.17
N MET A 257 2.82 -14.48 6.98
CA MET A 257 2.14 -15.77 6.78
C MET A 257 3.11 -16.96 6.81
N LEU A 258 4.42 -16.69 6.73
CA LEU A 258 5.48 -17.67 6.50
C LEU A 258 6.23 -18.01 7.80
N GLU A 259 6.78 -19.23 7.86
CA GLU A 259 7.69 -19.64 8.95
C GLU A 259 9.14 -19.23 8.64
N ASP A 260 9.53 -19.26 7.37
CA ASP A 260 10.86 -18.87 6.86
C ASP A 260 10.70 -17.90 5.69
N SER A 261 10.43 -16.63 6.01
CA SER A 261 10.25 -15.59 5.00
C SER A 261 11.46 -15.38 4.10
N ALA A 262 12.68 -15.63 4.61
CA ALA A 262 13.92 -15.51 3.85
C ALA A 262 13.97 -16.41 2.60
N ASN A 263 13.27 -17.54 2.63
CA ASN A 263 13.26 -18.50 1.53
C ASN A 263 11.87 -18.69 0.90
N GLU A 264 10.80 -18.57 1.67
CA GLU A 264 9.45 -18.91 1.22
C GLU A 264 8.75 -17.77 0.44
N ILE A 265 9.28 -16.54 0.43
CA ILE A 265 8.70 -15.41 -0.32
C ILE A 265 8.82 -15.56 -1.84
N TYR A 266 9.87 -16.20 -2.35
CA TYR A 266 10.17 -16.26 -3.78
C TYR A 266 9.13 -17.04 -4.60
N PRO A 267 8.58 -18.16 -4.16
CA PRO A 267 7.47 -18.84 -4.84
C PRO A 267 6.24 -17.95 -5.06
N PHE A 268 5.94 -17.02 -4.13
CA PHE A 268 4.84 -16.06 -4.29
C PHE A 268 5.17 -15.06 -5.42
N ILE A 269 6.38 -14.50 -5.41
CA ILE A 269 6.82 -13.55 -6.44
C ILE A 269 6.79 -14.23 -7.82
N GLU A 270 7.33 -15.43 -7.94
CA GLU A 270 7.34 -16.19 -9.19
C GLU A 270 5.92 -16.48 -9.68
N TYR A 271 5.05 -17.00 -8.80
CA TYR A 271 3.69 -17.38 -9.19
C TYR A 271 2.85 -16.18 -9.64
N PHE A 272 2.80 -15.12 -8.84
CA PHE A 272 1.97 -13.97 -9.14
C PHE A 272 2.60 -13.02 -10.16
N GLY A 273 3.92 -12.87 -10.13
CA GLY A 273 4.65 -12.03 -11.07
C GLY A 273 4.62 -12.57 -12.49
N SER A 274 4.88 -13.88 -12.70
CA SER A 274 4.82 -14.51 -14.04
C SER A 274 3.43 -14.45 -14.69
N ARG A 275 2.38 -14.20 -13.91
CA ARG A 275 0.99 -14.02 -14.36
C ARG A 275 0.59 -12.55 -14.54
N ASN A 276 1.53 -11.62 -14.31
CA ASN A 276 1.28 -10.17 -14.35
C ASN A 276 0.15 -9.72 -13.41
N THR A 277 0.02 -10.34 -12.24
CA THR A 277 -1.01 -10.00 -11.25
C THR A 277 -0.49 -9.17 -10.09
N ILE A 278 0.78 -8.74 -10.10
CA ILE A 278 1.35 -7.79 -9.14
C ILE A 278 1.28 -6.38 -9.74
N PHE A 279 0.49 -5.49 -9.12
CA PHE A 279 0.28 -4.12 -9.63
C PHE A 279 0.97 -3.05 -8.79
N LEU A 280 1.29 -3.37 -7.54
CA LEU A 280 2.02 -2.55 -6.60
C LEU A 280 2.77 -3.47 -5.63
N VAL A 281 3.95 -3.06 -5.18
CA VAL A 281 4.70 -3.76 -4.12
C VAL A 281 4.86 -2.86 -2.91
N HIS A 282 4.37 -3.31 -1.77
CA HIS A 282 4.77 -2.79 -0.47
C HIS A 282 6.05 -3.51 -0.03
N TYR A 283 7.10 -2.73 0.18
CA TYR A 283 8.46 -3.20 0.39
C TYR A 283 8.85 -3.08 1.86
N ARG A 284 8.16 -3.85 2.71
CA ARG A 284 8.31 -3.90 4.15
C ARG A 284 9.03 -5.18 4.54
N ASN A 285 10.13 -5.07 5.29
CA ASN A 285 10.84 -6.20 5.87
C ASN A 285 10.36 -6.47 7.30
N LEU A 286 10.65 -7.65 7.81
CA LEU A 286 10.33 -8.05 9.18
C LEU A 286 11.37 -9.02 9.74
N ILE A 287 11.39 -9.17 11.06
CA ILE A 287 12.13 -10.20 11.79
C ILE A 287 11.11 -11.11 12.47
N GLY A 288 11.21 -12.40 12.23
CA GLY A 288 10.27 -13.42 12.67
C GLY A 288 9.35 -13.89 11.55
N GLY A 289 8.15 -14.34 11.86
CA GLY A 289 7.23 -14.89 10.89
C GLY A 289 5.84 -15.10 11.47
N ARG A 290 5.17 -16.15 11.01
CA ARG A 290 3.78 -16.44 11.35
C ARG A 290 3.51 -16.31 12.85
N TYR A 291 2.58 -15.44 13.19
CA TYR A 291 2.09 -15.15 14.54
C TYR A 291 3.08 -14.49 15.51
N SER A 292 4.33 -14.28 15.10
CA SER A 292 5.35 -13.69 15.98
C SER A 292 6.44 -12.97 15.21
N PHE A 293 6.24 -11.66 14.96
CA PHE A 293 7.18 -10.84 14.19
C PHE A 293 7.28 -9.41 14.74
N ARG A 294 8.32 -8.71 14.34
CA ARG A 294 8.38 -7.24 14.34
C ARG A 294 8.71 -6.73 12.95
N GLU A 295 8.16 -5.61 12.59
CA GLU A 295 8.52 -4.90 11.36
C GLU A 295 9.94 -4.33 11.48
N ALA A 296 10.65 -4.20 10.36
CA ALA A 296 12.05 -3.82 10.34
C ALA A 296 12.34 -2.82 9.21
N LEU A 297 13.45 -2.10 9.31
CA LEU A 297 13.98 -1.36 8.19
C LEU A 297 14.36 -2.32 7.05
N PRO A 298 14.44 -1.85 5.80
CA PRO A 298 14.68 -2.71 4.64
C PRO A 298 15.91 -3.60 4.74
N ASP A 299 16.95 -3.14 5.42
CA ASP A 299 18.24 -3.81 5.58
C ASP A 299 18.38 -4.63 6.88
N GLU A 300 17.39 -4.56 7.79
CA GLU A 300 17.47 -5.22 9.10
C GLU A 300 16.65 -6.52 9.19
N GLY A 301 15.75 -6.76 8.26
CA GLY A 301 14.83 -7.90 8.32
C GLY A 301 15.43 -9.21 7.83
N ASP A 302 14.65 -10.28 7.97
CA ASP A 302 15.08 -11.63 7.61
C ASP A 302 15.18 -11.85 6.10
N MET A 303 14.45 -11.06 5.29
CA MET A 303 14.48 -11.17 3.83
C MET A 303 15.62 -10.35 3.23
N ASP A 304 16.36 -10.94 2.30
CA ASP A 304 17.32 -10.24 1.45
C ASP A 304 16.56 -9.41 0.40
N PHE A 305 16.42 -8.13 0.65
CA PHE A 305 15.66 -7.24 -0.20
C PHE A 305 16.28 -6.99 -1.57
N TYR A 306 17.60 -7.12 -1.73
CA TYR A 306 18.21 -7.10 -3.05
C TYR A 306 17.73 -8.30 -3.89
N ARG A 307 17.70 -9.50 -3.31
CA ARG A 307 17.17 -10.69 -4.00
C ARG A 307 15.67 -10.58 -4.28
N VAL A 308 14.89 -9.96 -3.38
CA VAL A 308 13.45 -9.70 -3.63
C VAL A 308 13.27 -8.80 -4.86
N LEU A 309 13.98 -7.68 -4.96
CA LEU A 309 13.92 -6.81 -6.15
C LEU A 309 14.40 -7.52 -7.42
N LYS A 310 15.45 -8.34 -7.31
CA LYS A 310 15.93 -9.15 -8.43
C LYS A 310 14.86 -10.13 -8.91
N ALA A 311 14.20 -10.83 -8.00
CA ALA A 311 13.10 -11.75 -8.33
C ALA A 311 11.92 -11.01 -8.99
N LEU A 312 11.55 -9.83 -8.49
CA LEU A 312 10.52 -8.98 -9.11
C LEU A 312 10.92 -8.56 -10.54
N LYS A 313 12.18 -8.15 -10.76
CA LYS A 313 12.69 -7.84 -12.09
C LYS A 313 12.63 -9.05 -13.02
N ASP A 314 13.03 -10.23 -12.54
CA ASP A 314 13.12 -11.46 -13.33
C ASP A 314 11.74 -11.93 -13.82
N VAL A 315 10.66 -11.63 -13.07
CA VAL A 315 9.27 -11.87 -13.51
C VAL A 315 8.67 -10.72 -14.32
N GLY A 316 9.46 -9.68 -14.63
CA GLY A 316 9.04 -8.55 -15.47
C GLY A 316 8.23 -7.47 -14.75
N TYR A 317 8.25 -7.43 -13.39
CA TYR A 317 7.58 -6.37 -12.65
C TYR A 317 8.23 -5.00 -12.90
N CYS A 318 7.41 -3.99 -13.23
CA CYS A 318 7.90 -2.67 -13.64
C CYS A 318 7.06 -1.50 -13.06
N TYR A 319 6.42 -1.72 -11.92
CA TYR A 319 5.61 -0.71 -11.25
C TYR A 319 6.28 -0.19 -9.97
N GLY A 320 5.50 0.49 -9.12
CA GLY A 320 5.97 1.17 -7.94
C GLY A 320 6.40 0.23 -6.80
N ILE A 321 7.48 0.63 -6.13
CA ILE A 321 7.97 0.05 -4.87
C ILE A 321 7.71 1.08 -3.77
N ASP A 322 6.89 0.74 -2.81
CA ASP A 322 6.42 1.62 -1.74
C ASP A 322 6.98 1.15 -0.38
N PRO A 323 7.78 1.94 0.33
CA PRO A 323 8.06 1.64 1.73
C PRO A 323 6.76 1.79 2.53
N ASP A 324 6.22 0.68 2.97
CA ASP A 324 4.96 0.62 3.69
C ASP A 324 5.15 1.04 5.17
N HIS A 325 4.87 0.22 6.14
CA HIS A 325 5.09 0.57 7.53
C HIS A 325 6.58 0.77 7.83
N VAL A 326 6.96 1.96 8.26
CA VAL A 326 8.34 2.25 8.67
C VAL A 326 8.41 2.47 10.18
N PRO A 327 9.53 2.12 10.84
CA PRO A 327 9.70 2.38 12.27
C PRO A 327 9.54 3.87 12.59
N SER A 328 8.90 4.19 13.71
CA SER A 328 8.81 5.57 14.21
C SER A 328 10.00 5.93 15.09
N CYS A 329 10.28 7.23 15.25
CA CYS A 329 11.30 7.75 16.12
C CYS A 329 10.79 9.03 16.82
N GLU A 330 10.90 9.10 18.16
CA GLU A 330 10.39 10.25 18.94
C GLU A 330 11.08 11.58 18.59
N ASP A 331 12.35 11.53 18.16
CA ASP A 331 13.12 12.71 17.76
C ASP A 331 12.80 13.17 16.33
N ASP A 332 11.97 12.48 15.60
CA ASP A 332 11.58 12.85 14.24
C ASP A 332 10.34 13.75 14.25
N PRO A 333 10.37 14.94 13.64
CA PRO A 333 9.18 15.73 13.41
C PRO A 333 8.15 14.90 12.62
N LYS A 334 7.00 14.61 13.22
CA LYS A 334 5.96 13.70 12.72
C LYS A 334 6.32 12.20 12.75
N ASP A 335 7.26 11.79 13.59
CA ASP A 335 7.56 10.42 14.00
C ASP A 335 8.18 9.50 12.94
N TYR A 336 8.26 9.85 11.65
CA TYR A 336 8.69 8.92 10.59
C TYR A 336 9.36 9.53 9.35
N TYR A 337 9.66 10.83 9.32
CA TYR A 337 10.31 11.46 8.13
C TYR A 337 11.71 10.92 7.87
N GLN A 338 12.50 10.68 8.93
CA GLN A 338 13.83 10.10 8.81
C GLN A 338 13.77 8.67 8.27
N SER A 339 12.87 7.86 8.82
CA SER A 339 12.67 6.47 8.37
C SER A 339 12.26 6.39 6.91
N TYR A 340 11.31 7.24 6.48
CA TYR A 340 10.92 7.28 5.08
C TYR A 340 12.04 7.78 4.17
N ALA A 341 12.79 8.81 4.56
CA ALA A 341 13.92 9.29 3.78
C ALA A 341 14.99 8.21 3.60
N TYR A 342 15.27 7.46 4.67
CA TYR A 342 16.17 6.31 4.64
C TYR A 342 15.64 5.23 3.69
N CYS A 343 14.38 4.82 3.83
CA CYS A 343 13.77 3.79 3.00
C CYS A 343 13.73 4.19 1.52
N PHE A 344 13.36 5.44 1.19
CA PHE A 344 13.38 5.92 -0.19
C PHE A 344 14.77 5.89 -0.80
N GLY A 345 15.79 6.34 -0.06
CA GLY A 345 17.17 6.29 -0.50
C GLY A 345 17.67 4.87 -0.72
N TYR A 346 17.37 3.97 0.22
CA TYR A 346 17.72 2.55 0.13
C TYR A 346 17.07 1.88 -1.09
N ILE A 347 15.75 2.04 -1.28
CA ILE A 347 15.02 1.45 -2.40
C ILE A 347 15.56 1.98 -3.73
N ASN A 348 15.78 3.29 -3.85
CA ASN A 348 16.36 3.90 -5.05
C ASN A 348 17.72 3.29 -5.39
N ALA A 349 18.60 3.15 -4.40
CA ALA A 349 19.93 2.56 -4.57
C ALA A 349 19.85 1.08 -4.99
N MET A 350 18.95 0.30 -4.37
CA MET A 350 18.74 -1.11 -4.71
C MET A 350 18.17 -1.29 -6.12
N ILE A 351 17.21 -0.45 -6.54
CA ILE A 351 16.69 -0.45 -7.92
C ILE A 351 17.83 -0.16 -8.89
N GLN A 352 18.67 0.86 -8.65
CA GLN A 352 19.81 1.17 -9.49
C GLN A 352 20.79 -0.01 -9.58
N ALA A 353 21.10 -0.66 -8.46
CA ALA A 353 21.97 -1.82 -8.41
C ALA A 353 21.43 -2.99 -9.25
N VAL A 354 20.15 -3.35 -9.05
CA VAL A 354 19.49 -4.45 -9.78
C VAL A 354 19.47 -4.24 -11.30
N TYR A 355 19.32 -2.98 -11.76
CA TYR A 355 19.34 -2.66 -13.19
C TYR A 355 20.73 -2.31 -13.72
N GLY A 356 21.69 -2.01 -12.86
CA GLY A 356 23.09 -1.74 -13.23
C GLY A 356 23.93 -2.99 -13.45
N GLU A 357 23.44 -4.16 -13.06
CA GLU A 357 24.10 -5.46 -13.27
C GLU A 357 24.00 -6.01 -14.72
N ALA A 358 23.48 -5.25 -15.67
CA ALA A 358 23.29 -5.67 -17.06
C ALA A 358 24.54 -5.44 -17.92
#